data_f809025f36dcc6e7ed2e3e4509707a99
#
_entry.id   f809025f36dcc6e7ed2e3e4509707a99
#
_cell.length_a   1.000
_cell.length_b   1.000
_cell.length_c   1.000
_cell.angle_alpha   90.00
_cell.angle_beta   90.00
_cell.angle_gamma   90.00
#
_symmetry.space_group_name_H-M   'P 1'
#
loop_
_entity.id
_entity.type
_entity.pdbx_description
1 polymer ?
#
loop_
_entity_poly.entity_id
_entity_poly.type
_entity_poly.pdbx_seq_one_letter_code
_entity_poly.pdbx_strand_id
1 'polypeptide(L)'
;MRTTSQLGLKEITDLLHKGWMSHDGMWFYHCLKEFGIEKANKLNKAAIQSLAPLEIKRLKKLLGIEKIETFEEFKALLNGGFELLIAEFMNARMSFPEKNVFHWEFVPHQCFAYKGMQNIGVIEDYECGVVYRVACWIDSLGIQYSVSPRVSRCLMLTQGSCAGDFRLELK
;
A
#
# COMPACT_ATOMS: atom_id res chain seq x y z
N MET A 1 -20.91 -26.12 13.07
CA MET A 1 -20.78 -25.11 11.99
C MET A 1 -20.89 -23.73 12.64
N ARG A 2 -19.97 -22.80 12.41
CA ARG A 2 -20.04 -21.43 12.96
C ARG A 2 -20.89 -20.55 12.05
N THR A 3 -21.69 -19.66 12.64
CA THR A 3 -22.43 -18.61 11.92
C THR A 3 -21.57 -17.34 11.81
N THR A 4 -21.92 -16.44 10.90
CA THR A 4 -21.19 -15.16 10.74
C THR A 4 -21.18 -14.31 12.01
N SER A 5 -22.24 -14.36 12.83
CA SER A 5 -22.32 -13.67 14.12
C SER A 5 -21.34 -14.18 15.19
N GLN A 6 -20.73 -15.33 14.96
CA GLN A 6 -19.71 -15.93 15.84
C GLN A 6 -18.28 -15.65 15.39
N LEU A 7 -18.11 -14.89 14.30
CA LEU A 7 -16.79 -14.50 13.80
C LEU A 7 -16.34 -13.20 14.45
N GLY A 8 -15.07 -13.13 14.84
CA GLY A 8 -14.45 -11.90 15.30
C GLY A 8 -14.19 -10.92 14.14
N LEU A 9 -14.14 -9.64 14.44
CA LEU A 9 -13.85 -8.59 13.45
C LEU A 9 -12.57 -8.89 12.65
N LYS A 10 -11.49 -9.33 13.32
CA LYS A 10 -10.24 -9.72 12.69
C LYS A 10 -10.39 -10.85 11.65
N GLU A 11 -11.19 -11.87 11.97
CA GLU A 11 -11.41 -13.00 11.04
C GLU A 11 -12.13 -12.52 9.77
N ILE A 12 -13.11 -11.62 9.93
CA ILE A 12 -13.86 -11.03 8.82
C ILE A 12 -12.95 -10.14 7.96
N THR A 13 -12.21 -9.23 8.58
CA THR A 13 -11.31 -8.32 7.86
C THR A 13 -10.19 -9.07 7.15
N ASP A 14 -9.58 -10.07 7.80
CA ASP A 14 -8.56 -10.92 7.17
C ASP A 14 -9.10 -11.66 5.94
N LEU A 15 -10.32 -12.18 6.00
CA LEU A 15 -10.97 -12.83 4.85
C LEU A 15 -11.18 -11.85 3.69
N LEU A 16 -11.69 -10.65 4.00
CA LEU A 16 -11.93 -9.62 2.99
C LEU A 16 -10.62 -9.13 2.36
N HIS A 17 -9.57 -8.88 3.15
CA HIS A 17 -8.26 -8.49 2.66
C HIS A 17 -7.63 -9.57 1.77
N LYS A 18 -7.67 -10.83 2.20
CA LYS A 18 -7.15 -11.94 1.39
C LYS A 18 -7.93 -12.11 0.08
N GLY A 19 -9.27 -11.98 0.14
CA GLY A 19 -10.12 -12.04 -1.05
C GLY A 19 -9.79 -10.93 -2.05
N TRP A 20 -9.69 -9.70 -1.57
CA TRP A 20 -9.32 -8.56 -2.41
C TRP A 20 -7.92 -8.71 -3.00
N MET A 21 -6.91 -9.03 -2.19
CA MET A 21 -5.54 -9.23 -2.67
C MET A 21 -5.42 -10.37 -3.67
N SER A 22 -6.16 -11.46 -3.45
CA SER A 22 -6.16 -12.58 -4.39
C SER A 22 -6.76 -12.18 -5.73
N HIS A 23 -7.88 -11.45 -5.72
CA HIS A 23 -8.51 -10.93 -6.93
C HIS A 23 -7.57 -9.98 -7.68
N ASP A 24 -6.95 -9.04 -6.99
CA ASP A 24 -6.00 -8.08 -7.57
C ASP A 24 -4.77 -8.79 -8.16
N GLY A 25 -4.22 -9.76 -7.42
CA GLY A 25 -3.11 -10.59 -7.89
C GLY A 25 -3.47 -11.41 -9.13
N MET A 26 -4.69 -11.98 -9.20
CA MET A 26 -5.15 -12.71 -10.39
C MET A 26 -5.36 -11.78 -11.59
N TRP A 27 -5.89 -10.57 -11.38
CA TRP A 27 -5.97 -9.55 -12.42
C TRP A 27 -4.59 -9.21 -12.98
N PHE A 28 -3.63 -8.91 -12.11
CA PHE A 28 -2.26 -8.64 -12.54
C PHE A 28 -1.66 -9.81 -13.32
N TYR A 29 -1.83 -11.05 -12.83
CA TYR A 29 -1.34 -12.26 -13.50
C TYR A 29 -1.94 -12.42 -14.90
N HIS A 30 -3.25 -12.26 -15.07
CA HIS A 30 -3.87 -12.39 -16.39
C HIS A 30 -3.51 -11.23 -17.34
N CYS A 31 -3.37 -10.00 -16.84
CA CYS A 31 -2.80 -8.89 -17.61
C CYS A 31 -1.36 -9.19 -18.06
N LEU A 32 -0.53 -9.76 -17.15
CA LEU A 32 0.83 -10.18 -17.48
C LEU A 32 0.84 -11.24 -18.60
N LYS A 33 -0.01 -12.25 -18.51
CA LYS A 33 -0.10 -13.35 -19.50
C LYS A 33 -0.56 -12.85 -20.87
N GLU A 34 -1.48 -11.90 -20.90
CA GLU A 34 -2.06 -11.39 -22.14
C GLU A 34 -1.18 -10.30 -22.78
N PHE A 35 -0.61 -9.41 -21.99
CA PHE A 35 0.01 -8.18 -22.47
C PHE A 35 1.50 -8.02 -22.16
N GLY A 36 2.07 -8.93 -21.38
CA GLY A 36 3.46 -8.83 -20.88
C GLY A 36 3.62 -7.88 -19.71
N ILE A 37 4.84 -7.90 -19.10
CA ILE A 37 5.12 -7.22 -17.82
C ILE A 37 5.01 -5.69 -17.90
N GLU A 38 5.46 -5.07 -18.98
CA GLU A 38 5.42 -3.61 -19.14
C GLU A 38 3.98 -3.07 -19.09
N LYS A 39 3.08 -3.71 -19.84
CA LYS A 39 1.67 -3.31 -19.86
C LYS A 39 0.97 -3.67 -18.55
N ALA A 40 1.28 -4.81 -17.94
CA ALA A 40 0.75 -5.18 -16.62
C ALA A 40 1.16 -4.15 -15.55
N ASN A 41 2.41 -3.74 -15.48
CA ASN A 41 2.88 -2.67 -14.58
C ASN A 41 2.14 -1.35 -14.84
N LYS A 42 2.01 -0.94 -16.10
CA LYS A 42 1.30 0.30 -16.47
C LYS A 42 -0.17 0.27 -16.03
N LEU A 43 -0.87 -0.83 -16.29
CA LEU A 43 -2.28 -0.99 -15.91
C LEU A 43 -2.45 -1.02 -14.39
N ASN A 44 -1.58 -1.73 -13.69
CA ASN A 44 -1.56 -1.78 -12.22
C ASN A 44 -1.41 -0.38 -11.62
N LYS A 45 -0.41 0.40 -12.08
CA LYS A 45 -0.21 1.77 -11.61
C LYS A 45 -1.40 2.68 -11.94
N ALA A 46 -1.99 2.56 -13.12
CA ALA A 46 -3.17 3.33 -13.50
C ALA A 46 -4.38 3.02 -12.60
N ALA A 47 -4.58 1.73 -12.27
CA ALA A 47 -5.63 1.30 -11.34
C ALA A 47 -5.40 1.86 -9.93
N ILE A 48 -4.16 1.77 -9.41
CA ILE A 48 -3.77 2.32 -8.10
C ILE A 48 -4.01 3.84 -8.06
N GLN A 49 -3.57 4.57 -9.08
CA GLN A 49 -3.74 6.02 -9.17
C GLN A 49 -5.21 6.43 -9.19
N SER A 50 -6.06 5.66 -9.87
CA SER A 50 -7.51 5.92 -9.92
C SER A 50 -8.21 5.56 -8.61
N LEU A 51 -7.72 4.54 -7.90
CA LEU A 51 -8.29 4.07 -6.63
C LEU A 51 -7.95 5.00 -5.46
N ALA A 52 -6.73 5.51 -5.39
CA ALA A 52 -6.19 6.26 -4.25
C ALA A 52 -7.09 7.45 -3.79
N PRO A 53 -7.62 8.32 -4.67
CA PRO A 53 -8.51 9.39 -4.24
C PRO A 53 -9.81 8.87 -3.62
N LEU A 54 -10.32 7.74 -4.11
CA LEU A 54 -11.54 7.11 -3.56
C LEU A 54 -11.29 6.54 -2.17
N GLU A 55 -10.12 5.92 -1.96
CA GLU A 55 -9.72 5.40 -0.65
C GLU A 55 -9.55 6.53 0.37
N ILE A 56 -8.81 7.55 0.03
CA ILE A 56 -8.61 8.72 0.89
C ILE A 56 -9.95 9.39 1.24
N LYS A 57 -10.83 9.56 0.27
CA LYS A 57 -12.18 10.10 0.53
C LYS A 57 -12.98 9.25 1.51
N ARG A 58 -12.93 7.91 1.36
CA ARG A 58 -13.62 6.95 2.23
C ARG A 58 -13.03 6.94 3.64
N LEU A 59 -11.70 6.92 3.76
CA LEU A 59 -10.99 6.96 5.03
C LEU A 59 -11.30 8.26 5.79
N LYS A 60 -11.18 9.40 5.13
CA LYS A 60 -11.52 10.69 5.73
C LYS A 60 -12.94 10.72 6.27
N LYS A 61 -13.91 10.25 5.48
CA LYS A 61 -15.31 10.17 5.90
C LYS A 61 -15.49 9.25 7.12
N LEU A 62 -14.84 8.08 7.10
CA LEU A 62 -14.96 7.10 8.17
C LEU A 62 -14.34 7.58 9.48
N LEU A 63 -13.20 8.25 9.39
CA LEU A 63 -12.43 8.77 10.53
C LEU A 63 -12.89 10.17 11.00
N GLY A 64 -13.86 10.78 10.33
CA GLY A 64 -14.35 12.12 10.67
C GLY A 64 -13.34 13.25 10.40
N ILE A 65 -12.40 13.05 9.44
CA ILE A 65 -11.36 14.00 9.10
C ILE A 65 -11.81 14.80 7.88
N GLU A 66 -11.97 16.12 8.02
CA GLU A 66 -12.40 16.98 6.93
C GLU A 66 -11.24 17.44 6.05
N LYS A 67 -10.13 17.88 6.68
CA LYS A 67 -8.94 18.39 6.01
C LYS A 67 -7.67 17.81 6.64
N ILE A 68 -6.58 17.85 5.88
CA ILE A 68 -5.24 17.55 6.35
C ILE A 68 -4.39 18.79 6.08
N GLU A 69 -4.13 19.56 7.12
CA GLU A 69 -3.33 20.78 7.08
C GLU A 69 -2.09 20.68 7.97
N THR A 70 -2.11 19.74 8.90
CA THR A 70 -1.06 19.52 9.89
C THR A 70 -0.52 18.09 9.82
N PHE A 71 0.69 17.91 10.33
CA PHE A 71 1.31 16.59 10.42
C PHE A 71 0.54 15.65 11.38
N GLU A 72 -0.08 16.17 12.45
CA GLU A 72 -0.88 15.35 13.37
C GLU A 72 -2.16 14.82 12.71
N GLU A 73 -2.82 15.60 11.87
CA GLU A 73 -3.96 15.15 11.08
C GLU A 73 -3.56 14.09 10.04
N PHE A 74 -2.40 14.28 9.40
CA PHE A 74 -1.83 13.27 8.51
C PHE A 74 -1.53 11.95 9.25
N LYS A 75 -0.91 12.03 10.43
CA LYS A 75 -0.66 10.85 11.27
C LYS A 75 -1.95 10.13 11.66
N ALA A 76 -2.98 10.88 12.05
CA ALA A 76 -4.28 10.31 12.40
C ALA A 76 -4.90 9.56 11.21
N LEU A 77 -4.86 10.16 10.00
CA LEU A 77 -5.35 9.52 8.78
C LEU A 77 -4.55 8.25 8.44
N LEU A 78 -3.22 8.32 8.48
CA LEU A 78 -2.37 7.17 8.13
C LEU A 78 -2.49 6.04 9.14
N ASN A 79 -2.55 6.32 10.45
CA ASN A 79 -2.76 5.32 11.48
C ASN A 79 -4.09 4.59 11.26
N GLY A 80 -5.20 5.33 11.12
CA GLY A 80 -6.49 4.72 10.84
C GLY A 80 -6.55 3.96 9.51
N GLY A 81 -5.92 4.50 8.47
CA GLY A 81 -5.80 3.82 7.18
C GLY A 81 -4.97 2.53 7.28
N PHE A 82 -3.88 2.55 8.03
CA PHE A 82 -3.05 1.37 8.25
C PHE A 82 -3.80 0.27 9.02
N GLU A 83 -4.48 0.62 10.11
CA GLU A 83 -5.30 -0.33 10.88
C GLU A 83 -6.43 -0.96 10.05
N LEU A 84 -7.02 -0.21 9.14
CA LEU A 84 -8.17 -0.66 8.34
C LEU A 84 -7.79 -1.38 7.06
N LEU A 85 -6.67 -1.04 6.42
CA LEU A 85 -6.32 -1.51 5.08
C LEU A 85 -5.10 -2.43 5.04
N ILE A 86 -4.31 -2.48 6.12
CA ILE A 86 -3.10 -3.28 6.17
C ILE A 86 -3.27 -4.40 7.19
N ALA A 87 -3.44 -5.61 6.70
CA ALA A 87 -3.54 -6.79 7.55
C ALA A 87 -2.15 -7.25 8.04
N GLU A 88 -2.08 -7.88 9.21
CA GLU A 88 -0.83 -8.38 9.81
C GLU A 88 -0.02 -9.28 8.86
N PHE A 89 -0.70 -10.11 8.07
CA PHE A 89 -0.03 -11.01 7.11
C PHE A 89 0.70 -10.29 5.97
N MET A 90 0.45 -8.99 5.77
CA MET A 90 1.18 -8.17 4.80
C MET A 90 2.59 -7.82 5.29
N ASN A 91 2.87 -7.99 6.58
CA ASN A 91 4.17 -7.76 7.21
C ASN A 91 4.76 -6.36 6.97
N ALA A 92 3.87 -5.37 6.88
CA ALA A 92 4.22 -3.97 6.77
C ALA A 92 4.27 -3.32 8.16
N ARG A 93 5.17 -2.38 8.33
CA ARG A 93 5.26 -1.52 9.50
C ARG A 93 5.34 -0.06 9.05
N MET A 94 4.87 0.83 9.90
CA MET A 94 5.05 2.26 9.71
C MET A 94 5.39 2.94 11.02
N SER A 95 6.04 4.08 10.92
CA SER A 95 6.37 4.95 12.06
C SER A 95 6.53 6.39 11.63
N PHE A 96 6.60 7.28 12.60
CA PHE A 96 6.82 8.72 12.40
C PHE A 96 8.02 9.13 13.27
N PRO A 97 9.26 8.88 12.81
CA PRO A 97 10.47 9.05 13.61
C PRO A 97 10.77 10.51 13.97
N GLU A 98 10.33 11.46 13.15
CA GLU A 98 10.46 12.90 13.37
C GLU A 98 9.28 13.66 12.73
N LYS A 99 9.17 14.97 13.00
CA LYS A 99 8.12 15.81 12.38
C LYS A 99 8.24 15.76 10.86
N ASN A 100 7.09 15.63 10.21
CA ASN A 100 6.96 15.57 8.75
C ASN A 100 7.66 14.38 8.07
N VAL A 101 8.01 13.34 8.83
CA VAL A 101 8.55 12.10 8.27
C VAL A 101 7.61 10.94 8.53
N PHE A 102 7.20 10.30 7.45
CA PHE A 102 6.50 9.03 7.48
C PHE A 102 7.44 7.93 6.98
N HIS A 103 7.77 6.99 7.86
CA HIS A 103 8.63 5.84 7.59
C HIS A 103 7.80 4.59 7.32
N TRP A 104 8.13 3.85 6.26
CA TRP A 104 7.60 2.51 6.00
C TRP A 104 8.70 1.47 6.06
N GLU A 105 8.33 0.27 6.48
CA GLU A 105 9.23 -0.88 6.53
C GLU A 105 8.45 -2.17 6.31
N PHE A 106 9.04 -3.12 5.58
CA PHE A 106 8.55 -4.48 5.46
C PHE A 106 9.53 -5.45 6.11
N VAL A 107 8.99 -6.46 6.82
CA VAL A 107 9.81 -7.56 7.33
C VAL A 107 10.60 -8.17 6.16
N PRO A 108 11.91 -8.39 6.30
CA PRO A 108 12.77 -8.90 5.22
C PRO A 108 12.18 -10.15 4.57
N HIS A 109 12.09 -10.14 3.25
CA HIS A 109 11.53 -11.19 2.39
C HIS A 109 10.07 -11.58 2.69
N GLN A 110 9.32 -10.79 3.48
CA GLN A 110 7.93 -11.09 3.85
C GLN A 110 6.88 -10.19 3.14
N CYS A 111 7.30 -9.19 2.37
CA CYS A 111 6.36 -8.38 1.59
C CYS A 111 5.53 -9.27 0.65
N PHE A 112 4.20 -9.15 0.73
CA PHE A 112 3.28 -9.97 -0.07
C PHE A 112 3.47 -9.79 -1.59
N ALA A 113 3.74 -8.56 -2.04
CA ALA A 113 4.00 -8.29 -3.44
C ALA A 113 5.33 -8.90 -3.91
N TYR A 114 6.39 -8.82 -3.09
CA TYR A 114 7.65 -9.49 -3.37
C TYR A 114 7.47 -11.00 -3.57
N LYS A 115 6.81 -11.67 -2.62
CA LYS A 115 6.53 -13.11 -2.71
C LYS A 115 5.68 -13.46 -3.94
N GLY A 116 4.62 -12.68 -4.16
CA GLY A 116 3.72 -12.90 -5.30
C GLY A 116 4.44 -12.79 -6.63
N MET A 117 5.24 -11.75 -6.83
CA MET A 117 5.99 -11.52 -8.07
C MET A 117 7.14 -12.52 -8.27
N GLN A 118 7.77 -13.00 -7.19
CA GLN A 118 8.72 -14.12 -7.26
C GLN A 118 8.03 -15.41 -7.72
N ASN A 119 6.90 -15.74 -7.14
CA ASN A 119 6.17 -16.97 -7.45
C ASN A 119 5.74 -17.07 -8.93
N ILE A 120 5.45 -15.92 -9.55
CA ILE A 120 5.10 -15.88 -10.99
C ILE A 120 6.29 -15.53 -11.89
N GLY A 121 7.52 -15.42 -11.34
CA GLY A 121 8.77 -15.30 -12.08
C GLY A 121 9.03 -13.93 -12.74
N VAL A 122 8.45 -12.84 -12.23
CA VAL A 122 8.56 -11.50 -12.85
C VAL A 122 9.09 -10.42 -11.91
N ILE A 123 9.66 -10.81 -10.79
CA ILE A 123 10.10 -9.87 -9.76
C ILE A 123 11.17 -8.87 -10.25
N GLU A 124 12.02 -9.28 -11.20
CA GLU A 124 13.08 -8.43 -11.75
C GLU A 124 12.54 -7.23 -12.53
N ASP A 125 11.40 -7.41 -13.21
CA ASP A 125 10.76 -6.38 -14.02
C ASP A 125 9.53 -5.75 -13.36
N TYR A 126 9.17 -6.24 -12.16
CA TYR A 126 8.04 -5.69 -11.42
C TYR A 126 8.32 -4.27 -10.94
N GLU A 127 7.42 -3.33 -11.28
CA GLU A 127 7.39 -1.99 -10.74
C GLU A 127 6.53 -1.93 -9.48
N CYS A 128 7.14 -1.53 -8.36
CA CYS A 128 6.48 -1.58 -7.05
C CYS A 128 5.18 -0.78 -7.01
N GLY A 129 4.04 -1.47 -6.92
CA GLY A 129 2.72 -0.86 -6.74
C GLY A 129 2.42 -0.49 -5.29
N VAL A 130 3.07 -1.14 -4.32
CA VAL A 130 2.74 -0.96 -2.89
C VAL A 130 3.15 0.43 -2.38
N VAL A 131 4.42 0.79 -2.54
CA VAL A 131 4.91 2.13 -2.15
C VAL A 131 4.32 3.20 -3.08
N TYR A 132 4.10 2.88 -4.35
CA TYR A 132 3.42 3.76 -5.28
C TYR A 132 1.99 4.11 -4.83
N ARG A 133 1.25 3.16 -4.23
CA ARG A 133 -0.08 3.44 -3.68
C ARG A 133 -0.05 4.46 -2.54
N VAL A 134 0.94 4.35 -1.66
CA VAL A 134 1.14 5.34 -0.59
C VAL A 134 1.46 6.71 -1.17
N ALA A 135 2.32 6.79 -2.18
CA ALA A 135 2.59 8.03 -2.90
C ALA A 135 1.31 8.64 -3.48
N CYS A 136 0.47 7.83 -4.15
CA CYS A 136 -0.82 8.29 -4.69
C CYS A 136 -1.81 8.76 -3.60
N TRP A 137 -1.76 8.19 -2.38
CA TRP A 137 -2.54 8.70 -1.26
C TRP A 137 -2.10 10.10 -0.86
N ILE A 138 -0.78 10.34 -0.74
CA ILE A 138 -0.21 11.64 -0.39
C ILE A 138 -0.53 12.67 -1.49
N ASP A 139 -0.37 12.28 -2.76
CA ASP A 139 -0.77 13.10 -3.91
C ASP A 139 -2.25 13.50 -3.85
N SER A 140 -3.12 12.56 -3.47
CA SER A 140 -4.58 12.79 -3.35
C SER A 140 -4.96 13.77 -2.22
N LEU A 141 -4.05 13.99 -1.26
CA LEU A 141 -4.18 14.98 -0.20
C LEU A 141 -3.65 16.36 -0.62
N GLY A 142 -2.98 16.46 -1.78
CA GLY A 142 -2.34 17.69 -2.26
C GLY A 142 -1.07 18.06 -1.47
N ILE A 143 -0.46 17.12 -0.77
CA ILE A 143 0.74 17.31 0.05
C ILE A 143 1.97 17.11 -0.83
N GLN A 144 2.89 18.08 -0.82
CA GLN A 144 4.20 17.93 -1.47
C GLN A 144 5.11 17.05 -0.60
N TYR A 145 5.91 16.22 -1.24
CA TYR A 145 6.82 15.31 -0.53
C TYR A 145 8.04 14.95 -1.37
N SER A 146 9.05 14.44 -0.69
CA SER A 146 10.13 13.66 -1.29
C SER A 146 10.13 12.24 -0.72
N VAL A 147 10.63 11.28 -1.50
CA VAL A 147 10.73 9.88 -1.09
C VAL A 147 12.16 9.37 -1.20
N SER A 148 12.64 8.70 -0.18
CA SER A 148 13.98 8.11 -0.12
C SER A 148 13.95 6.73 0.54
N PRO A 149 14.51 5.68 -0.10
CA PRO A 149 15.08 5.69 -1.46
C PRO A 149 13.98 5.85 -2.53
N ARG A 150 14.36 6.27 -3.73
CA ARG A 150 13.43 6.31 -4.87
C ARG A 150 13.00 4.88 -5.23
N VAL A 151 11.69 4.66 -5.29
CA VAL A 151 11.11 3.34 -5.54
C VAL A 151 10.57 3.27 -6.97
N SER A 152 11.31 2.61 -7.84
CA SER A 152 10.84 2.27 -9.20
C SER A 152 10.61 0.77 -9.35
N ARG A 153 11.50 -0.03 -8.79
CA ARG A 153 11.45 -1.51 -8.75
C ARG A 153 11.33 -2.00 -7.30
N CYS A 154 11.29 -3.30 -7.12
CA CYS A 154 11.21 -3.89 -5.78
C CYS A 154 12.52 -3.68 -4.99
N LEU A 155 12.47 -2.87 -3.92
CA LEU A 155 13.63 -2.63 -3.05
C LEU A 155 14.13 -3.90 -2.37
N MET A 156 13.22 -4.80 -1.99
CA MET A 156 13.57 -6.10 -1.39
C MET A 156 14.46 -6.93 -2.31
N LEU A 157 14.24 -6.83 -3.63
CA LEU A 157 15.11 -7.48 -4.63
C LEU A 157 16.43 -6.71 -4.81
N THR A 158 16.37 -5.39 -4.97
CA THR A 158 17.53 -4.60 -5.39
C THR A 158 18.47 -4.24 -4.24
N GLN A 159 17.95 -4.20 -3.00
CA GLN A 159 18.70 -3.77 -1.80
C GLN A 159 18.67 -4.79 -0.65
N GLY A 160 17.94 -5.91 -0.80
CA GLY A 160 17.76 -6.92 0.25
C GLY A 160 16.79 -6.50 1.38
N SER A 161 16.32 -5.26 1.37
CA SER A 161 15.37 -4.72 2.35
C SER A 161 14.37 -3.79 1.66
N CYS A 162 13.23 -3.55 2.30
CA CYS A 162 12.25 -2.60 1.79
C CYS A 162 11.83 -1.67 2.94
N ALA A 163 12.50 -0.54 3.04
CA ALA A 163 12.24 0.52 4.00
C ALA A 163 12.57 1.89 3.38
N GLY A 164 11.99 2.94 3.90
CA GLY A 164 12.29 4.31 3.47
C GLY A 164 11.38 5.35 4.10
N ASP A 165 11.57 6.60 3.67
CA ASP A 165 10.90 7.75 4.22
C ASP A 165 10.19 8.56 3.14
N PHE A 166 8.97 9.01 3.46
CA PHE A 166 8.35 10.16 2.84
C PHE A 166 8.57 11.38 3.73
N ARG A 167 9.24 12.41 3.21
CA ARG A 167 9.41 13.70 3.87
C ARG A 167 8.38 14.67 3.32
N LEU A 168 7.46 15.12 4.19
CA LEU A 168 6.26 15.86 3.83
C LEU A 168 6.46 17.35 4.05
N GLU A 169 5.85 18.19 3.21
CA GLU A 169 5.78 19.63 3.40
C GLU A 169 4.45 19.99 4.08
N LEU A 170 4.39 19.77 5.40
CA LEU A 170 3.27 20.12 6.26
C LEU A 170 3.69 21.12 7.36
N LYS A 171 2.72 21.87 7.86
CA LYS A 171 2.91 22.84 8.96
C LYS A 171 3.15 22.16 10.30
#